data_7fe2fe8292e6178fb97bbc64907d7f80
#
_entry.id   7fe2fe8292e6178fb97bbc64907d7f80
#
_cell.length_a   1.000
_cell.length_b   1.000
_cell.length_c   1.000
_cell.angle_alpha   90.00
_cell.angle_beta   90.00
_cell.angle_gamma   90.00
#
_symmetry.space_group_name_H-M   'P 1'
#
loop_
_entity.id
_entity.type
_entity.pdbx_description
1 polymer ?
#
loop_
_entity_poly.entity_id
_entity_poly.type
_entity_poly.pdbx_seq_one_letter_code
_entity_poly.pdbx_strand_id
1 'polypeptide(L)'
;MDITANDLTKWAKKNFEYLGYRLNRVNNIPWGKRKGTIEKGWADLQGYTNDGRYIAVEVKKIGDKISAVQSERLQDAWNCGCLVYICTEQEGKPVLIEWSKIKL
;
A
#
# COMPACT_ATOMS: atom_id res chain seq x y z
N MET A 1 -5.21 -20.63 8.94
CA MET A 1 -6.05 -19.42 9.06
C MET A 1 -5.61 -18.43 8.00
N ASP A 2 -6.56 -17.93 7.23
CA ASP A 2 -6.23 -17.01 6.15
C ASP A 2 -5.93 -15.61 6.67
N ILE A 3 -4.88 -14.99 6.13
CA ILE A 3 -4.54 -13.62 6.44
C ILE A 3 -5.47 -12.70 5.64
N THR A 4 -6.17 -11.81 6.31
CA THR A 4 -7.06 -10.86 5.65
C THR A 4 -6.28 -9.63 5.16
N ALA A 5 -6.89 -8.87 4.24
CA ALA A 5 -6.30 -7.61 3.80
C ALA A 5 -6.12 -6.64 4.97
N ASN A 6 -7.06 -6.65 5.92
CA ASN A 6 -6.96 -5.82 7.13
C ASN A 6 -5.77 -6.23 7.99
N ASP A 7 -5.51 -7.54 8.12
CA ASP A 7 -4.35 -8.04 8.85
C ASP A 7 -3.04 -7.58 8.21
N LEU A 8 -2.96 -7.67 6.88
CA LEU A 8 -1.79 -7.21 6.13
C LEU A 8 -1.56 -5.71 6.31
N THR A 9 -2.63 -4.93 6.25
CA THR A 9 -2.58 -3.48 6.42
C THR A 9 -2.04 -3.11 7.80
N LYS A 10 -2.57 -3.73 8.84
CA LYS A 10 -2.12 -3.50 10.23
C LYS A 10 -0.68 -3.92 10.41
N TRP A 11 -0.30 -5.06 9.86
CA TRP A 11 1.07 -5.56 9.95
C TRP A 11 2.06 -4.61 9.27
N ALA A 12 1.76 -4.17 8.05
CA ALA A 12 2.62 -3.26 7.30
C ALA A 12 2.79 -1.93 8.03
N LYS A 13 1.68 -1.34 8.48
CA LYS A 13 1.71 -0.09 9.22
C LYS A 13 2.60 -0.20 10.46
N LYS A 14 2.42 -1.25 11.24
CA LYS A 14 3.19 -1.48 12.46
C LYS A 14 4.69 -1.62 12.16
N ASN A 15 5.03 -2.36 11.12
CA ASN A 15 6.43 -2.58 10.75
C ASN A 15 7.11 -1.28 10.34
N PHE A 16 6.45 -0.43 9.55
CA PHE A 16 7.00 0.85 9.14
C PHE A 16 7.07 1.83 10.31
N GLU A 17 6.08 1.84 11.19
CA GLU A 17 6.11 2.67 12.40
C GLU A 17 7.27 2.29 13.31
N TYR A 18 7.61 1.01 13.37
CA TYR A 18 8.77 0.54 14.12
C TYR A 18 10.07 1.15 13.61
N LEU A 19 10.14 1.44 12.30
CA LEU A 19 11.29 2.10 11.69
C LEU A 19 11.29 3.63 11.87
N GLY A 20 10.27 4.17 12.53
CA GLY A 20 10.12 5.60 12.71
C GLY A 20 9.32 6.30 11.61
N TYR A 21 8.74 5.53 10.70
CA TYR A 21 7.91 6.08 9.62
C TYR A 21 6.50 6.33 10.12
N ARG A 22 5.80 7.26 9.48
CA ARG A 22 4.42 7.60 9.81
C ARG A 22 3.53 7.29 8.62
N LEU A 23 2.69 6.28 8.76
CA LEU A 23 1.75 5.89 7.72
C LEU A 23 0.32 6.00 8.20
N ASN A 24 -0.55 6.34 7.28
CA ASN A 24 -1.96 6.42 7.53
C ASN A 24 -2.72 5.61 6.49
N ARG A 25 -3.81 4.98 6.94
CA ARG A 25 -4.66 4.22 6.04
C ARG A 25 -5.51 5.20 5.22
N VAL A 26 -5.46 5.04 3.91
CA VAL A 26 -6.23 5.87 3.00
C VAL A 26 -7.44 5.06 2.53
N ASN A 27 -8.61 5.46 2.97
CA ASN A 27 -9.85 4.79 2.63
C ASN A 27 -10.73 5.71 1.79
N ASN A 28 -11.14 5.23 0.62
CA ASN A 28 -12.09 5.91 -0.21
C ASN A 28 -13.49 5.33 0.06
N ILE A 29 -14.03 5.65 1.22
CA ILE A 29 -15.32 5.12 1.66
C ILE A 29 -16.44 6.06 1.21
N PRO A 30 -17.37 5.60 0.33
CA PRO A 30 -18.52 6.39 -0.06
C PRO A 30 -19.43 6.64 1.15
N TRP A 31 -19.96 7.83 1.27
CA TRP A 31 -20.90 8.18 2.32
C TRP A 31 -22.33 8.20 1.76
N GLY A 32 -23.15 7.25 2.16
CA GLY A 32 -24.51 7.12 1.65
C GLY A 32 -24.49 6.92 0.13
N LYS A 33 -25.13 7.85 -0.62
CA LYS A 33 -25.15 7.83 -2.09
C LYS A 33 -24.01 8.61 -2.72
N ARG A 34 -23.11 9.18 -1.93
CA ARG A 34 -21.97 9.94 -2.43
C ARG A 34 -20.84 9.02 -2.85
N LYS A 35 -20.16 9.40 -3.91
CA LYS A 35 -18.91 8.74 -4.27
C LYS A 35 -17.83 9.13 -3.26
N GLY A 36 -16.84 8.26 -3.07
CA GLY A 36 -15.68 8.61 -2.28
C GLY A 36 -14.92 9.79 -2.91
N THR A 37 -14.20 10.53 -2.09
CA THR A 37 -13.50 11.74 -2.50
C THR A 37 -12.08 11.48 -3.02
N ILE A 38 -11.54 10.28 -2.81
CA ILE A 38 -10.19 9.92 -3.23
C ILE A 38 -10.25 9.30 -4.62
N GLU A 39 -9.38 9.75 -5.52
CA GLU A 39 -9.26 9.17 -6.84
C GLU A 39 -8.87 7.69 -6.74
N LYS A 40 -9.28 6.91 -7.76
CA LYS A 40 -8.92 5.51 -7.83
C LYS A 40 -7.42 5.32 -8.03
N GLY A 41 -6.90 4.23 -7.51
CA GLY A 41 -5.51 3.81 -7.72
C GLY A 41 -4.52 4.30 -6.68
N TRP A 42 -4.94 5.13 -5.74
CA TRP A 42 -4.07 5.52 -4.62
C TRP A 42 -3.82 4.33 -3.69
N ALA A 43 -2.62 4.27 -3.15
CA ALA A 43 -2.21 3.17 -2.28
C ALA A 43 -2.99 3.14 -0.96
N ASP A 44 -3.13 1.94 -0.40
CA ASP A 44 -3.89 1.72 0.85
C ASP A 44 -3.28 2.42 2.06
N LEU A 45 -1.95 2.45 2.14
CA LEU A 45 -1.22 3.15 3.20
C LEU A 45 -0.34 4.21 2.56
N GLN A 46 -0.33 5.38 3.15
CA GLN A 46 0.50 6.49 2.69
C GLN A 46 1.03 7.26 3.88
N GLY A 47 2.18 7.86 3.72
CA GLY A 47 2.78 8.63 4.77
C GLY A 47 4.17 9.13 4.42
N TYR A 48 5.01 9.24 5.43
CA TYR A 48 6.36 9.75 5.24
C TYR A 48 7.36 9.03 6.14
N THR A 49 8.59 9.03 5.68
CA THR A 49 9.71 8.47 6.44
C THR A 49 10.25 9.53 7.42
N ASN A 50 11.13 9.10 8.31
CA ASN A 50 11.75 10.00 9.26
C ASN A 50 12.72 11.01 8.62
N ASP A 51 13.12 10.78 7.37
CA ASP A 51 13.94 11.72 6.59
C ASP A 51 13.13 12.53 5.56
N GLY A 52 11.81 12.48 5.66
CA GLY A 52 10.94 13.32 4.84
C GLY A 52 10.56 12.77 3.48
N ARG A 53 10.81 11.49 3.20
CA ARG A 53 10.39 10.88 1.93
C ARG A 53 8.96 10.37 2.04
N TYR A 54 8.21 10.55 0.97
CA TYR A 54 6.87 9.97 0.88
C TYR A 54 6.96 8.46 0.69
N ILE A 55 6.03 7.72 1.32
CA ILE A 55 5.95 6.27 1.19
C ILE A 55 4.51 5.85 0.85
N ALA A 56 4.39 4.94 -0.10
CA ALA A 56 3.12 4.37 -0.53
C ALA A 56 3.20 2.85 -0.43
N VAL A 57 2.21 2.23 0.18
CA VAL A 57 2.14 0.78 0.35
C VAL A 57 0.78 0.28 -0.13
N GLU A 58 0.77 -0.55 -1.14
CA GLU A 58 -0.43 -1.21 -1.64
C GLU A 58 -0.56 -2.59 -1.01
N VAL A 59 -1.73 -2.92 -0.52
CA VAL A 59 -2.00 -4.21 0.13
C VAL A 59 -2.72 -5.12 -0.86
N LYS A 60 -2.16 -6.31 -1.09
CA LYS A 60 -2.74 -7.31 -2.00
C LYS A 60 -2.71 -8.69 -1.37
N LYS A 61 -3.87 -9.33 -1.30
CA LYS A 61 -3.96 -10.73 -0.92
C LYS A 61 -3.50 -11.63 -2.08
N ILE A 62 -3.20 -12.87 -1.77
CA ILE A 62 -2.91 -13.88 -2.79
C ILE A 62 -4.11 -13.95 -3.75
N GLY A 63 -3.81 -13.89 -5.05
CA GLY A 63 -4.81 -13.91 -6.11
C GLY A 63 -5.35 -12.56 -6.52
N ASP A 64 -5.15 -11.53 -5.71
CA ASP A 64 -5.52 -10.17 -6.09
C ASP A 64 -4.56 -9.65 -7.15
N LYS A 65 -5.10 -8.95 -8.13
CA LYS A 65 -4.30 -8.35 -9.19
C LYS A 65 -4.18 -6.85 -8.97
N ILE A 66 -3.02 -6.32 -9.30
CA ILE A 66 -2.82 -4.87 -9.32
C ILE A 66 -3.51 -4.34 -10.57
N SER A 67 -4.45 -3.41 -10.40
CA SER A 67 -5.15 -2.82 -11.54
C SER A 67 -4.21 -1.92 -12.34
N ALA A 68 -4.59 -1.62 -13.58
CA ALA A 68 -3.80 -0.71 -14.42
C ALA A 68 -3.66 0.67 -13.77
N VAL A 69 -4.72 1.18 -13.15
CA VAL A 69 -4.70 2.48 -12.47
C VAL A 69 -3.77 2.44 -11.24
N GLN A 70 -3.83 1.36 -10.45
CA GLN A 70 -2.93 1.18 -9.31
C GLN A 70 -1.47 1.10 -9.75
N SER A 71 -1.19 0.31 -10.79
CA SER A 71 0.16 0.16 -11.33
C SER A 71 0.72 1.50 -11.82
N GLU A 72 -0.09 2.28 -12.52
CA GLU A 72 0.30 3.59 -13.00
C GLU A 72 0.63 4.55 -11.84
N ARG A 73 -0.21 4.59 -10.81
CA ARG A 73 0.02 5.43 -9.63
C ARG A 73 1.28 5.04 -8.86
N LEU A 74 1.48 3.74 -8.67
CA LEU A 74 2.66 3.23 -7.97
C LEU A 74 3.93 3.51 -8.76
N GLN A 75 3.90 3.31 -10.07
CA GLN A 75 5.05 3.61 -10.93
C GLN A 75 5.37 5.11 -10.94
N ASP A 76 4.35 5.95 -10.99
CA ASP A 76 4.53 7.39 -10.94
C ASP A 76 5.18 7.83 -9.63
N ALA A 77 4.71 7.31 -8.51
CA ALA A 77 5.29 7.59 -7.20
C ALA A 77 6.75 7.14 -7.14
N TRP A 78 7.04 5.96 -7.66
CA TRP A 78 8.41 5.44 -7.75
C TRP A 78 9.30 6.36 -8.57
N ASN A 79 8.81 6.81 -9.73
CA ASN A 79 9.56 7.71 -10.61
C ASN A 79 9.84 9.08 -9.94
N CYS A 80 8.95 9.51 -9.06
CA CYS A 80 9.12 10.76 -8.30
C CYS A 80 10.05 10.64 -7.09
N GLY A 81 10.63 9.46 -6.87
CA GLY A 81 11.56 9.23 -5.77
C GLY A 81 10.93 8.80 -4.46
N CYS A 82 9.65 8.44 -4.48
CA CYS A 82 8.97 7.93 -3.29
C CYS A 82 9.39 6.48 -3.01
N LEU A 83 9.23 6.07 -1.75
CA LEU A 83 9.32 4.65 -1.41
C LEU A 83 7.98 4.01 -1.76
N VAL A 84 8.03 2.90 -2.50
CA VAL A 84 6.82 2.19 -2.93
C VAL A 84 6.97 0.71 -2.66
N TYR A 85 5.99 0.14 -1.96
CA TYR A 85 5.98 -1.27 -1.57
C TYR A 85 4.63 -1.91 -1.87
N ILE A 86 4.67 -3.22 -2.12
CA ILE A 86 3.49 -4.06 -2.09
C ILE A 86 3.58 -4.91 -0.82
N CYS A 87 2.52 -4.90 -0.02
CA CYS A 87 2.39 -5.80 1.12
C CYS A 87 1.47 -6.95 0.73
N THR A 88 1.98 -8.15 0.78
CA THR A 88 1.23 -9.35 0.43
C THR A 88 1.61 -10.49 1.37
N GLU A 89 1.18 -11.70 1.04
CA GLU A 89 1.56 -12.87 1.82
C GLU A 89 2.33 -13.85 0.94
N GLN A 90 3.30 -14.52 1.54
CA GLN A 90 4.03 -15.62 0.94
C GLN A 90 4.12 -16.74 1.99
N GLU A 91 3.69 -17.94 1.60
CA GLU A 91 3.71 -19.10 2.50
C GLU A 91 2.97 -18.82 3.82
N GLY A 92 1.86 -18.11 3.75
CA GLY A 92 1.04 -17.80 4.92
C GLY A 92 1.58 -16.69 5.82
N LYS A 93 2.61 -15.98 5.40
CA LYS A 93 3.24 -14.90 6.19
C LYS A 93 3.20 -13.58 5.44
N PRO A 94 2.99 -12.45 6.15
CA PRO A 94 3.06 -11.15 5.51
C PRO A 94 4.48 -10.84 5.03
N VAL A 95 4.59 -10.23 3.85
CA VAL A 95 5.87 -9.78 3.30
C VAL A 95 5.71 -8.41 2.66
N LEU A 96 6.81 -7.67 2.62
CA LEU A 96 6.90 -6.39 1.93
C LEU A 96 7.84 -6.55 0.74
N ILE A 97 7.36 -6.18 -0.44
CA ILE A 97 8.15 -6.26 -1.67
C ILE A 97 8.29 -4.86 -2.23
N GLU A 98 9.52 -4.40 -2.39
CA GLU A 98 9.79 -3.10 -2.99
C GLU A 98 9.31 -3.09 -4.44
N TRP A 99 8.73 -1.98 -4.86
CA TRP A 99 8.12 -1.86 -6.20
C TRP A 99 9.06 -2.26 -7.33
N SER A 100 10.35 -1.90 -7.22
CA SER A 100 11.34 -2.25 -8.26
C SER A 100 11.53 -3.74 -8.47
N LYS A 101 11.12 -4.57 -7.52
CA LYS A 101 11.24 -6.02 -7.58
C LYS A 101 9.96 -6.72 -8.00
N ILE A 102 8.91 -5.95 -8.26
CA ILE A 102 7.63 -6.49 -8.71
C ILE A 102 7.71 -6.70 -10.23
N LYS A 103 7.40 -7.92 -10.65
CA LYS A 103 7.26 -8.26 -12.06
C LYS A 103 5.77 -8.31 -12.38
N LEU A 104 5.36 -7.45 -13.28
CA LEU A 104 3.97 -7.36 -13.71
C LEU A 104 3.74 -8.16 -14.98
#